data_2c1687463aa3fc04548c5df0d441a498
#
_entry.id   2c1687463aa3fc04548c5df0d441a498
#
_cell.length_a   1.000
_cell.length_b   1.000
_cell.length_c   1.000
_cell.angle_alpha   90.00
_cell.angle_beta   90.00
_cell.angle_gamma   90.00
#
_symmetry.space_group_name_H-M   'P 1'
#
loop_
_entity.id
_entity.type
_entity.pdbx_description
1 polymer ?
#
loop_
_entity_poly.entity_id
_entity_poly.type
_entity_poly.pdbx_seq_one_letter_code
_entity_poly.pdbx_strand_id
1 'polypeptide(L)'
;MKDIAISRRYAKALMLIGGEDGKADKYRKELSGFAALIEKETELNDTICNPLYPVAERRLVLQEVLKKVKISKLMKSFAVLLFDKGRFGFLDSINEYYQILADELKGVAHASVVSAVELSSDAVKKIKASLSKLTGKDVVLDVEQDPELIGGIVTKIGDLVLDGSIRTQILNMRESFKRGEIV
;
A
#
# COMPACT_ATOMS: atom_id res chain seq x y z
N MET A 1 -13.42 -5.29 3.60
CA MET A 1 -12.89 -4.70 2.34
C MET A 1 -12.07 -3.47 2.72
N LYS A 2 -10.77 -3.47 2.41
CA LYS A 2 -9.92 -2.27 2.60
C LYS A 2 -10.41 -1.21 1.59
N ASP A 3 -10.94 -0.08 2.06
CA ASP A 3 -11.31 1.02 1.17
C ASP A 3 -10.04 1.78 0.78
N ILE A 4 -9.45 1.32 -0.32
CA ILE A 4 -8.20 1.83 -0.89
C ILE A 4 -8.26 3.34 -1.15
N ALA A 5 -9.42 3.85 -1.58
CA ALA A 5 -9.58 5.26 -1.90
C ALA A 5 -9.48 6.16 -0.65
N ILE A 6 -10.03 5.69 0.48
CA ILE A 6 -9.95 6.40 1.75
C ILE A 6 -8.49 6.40 2.24
N SER A 7 -7.86 5.24 2.30
CA SER A 7 -6.49 5.10 2.79
C SER A 7 -5.51 5.97 1.99
N ARG A 8 -5.64 5.97 0.66
CA ARG A 8 -4.84 6.81 -0.25
C ARG A 8 -5.02 8.31 0.02
N ARG A 9 -6.25 8.75 0.30
CA ARG A 9 -6.55 10.17 0.59
C ARG A 9 -5.87 10.65 1.88
N TYR A 10 -6.00 9.87 2.95
CA TYR A 10 -5.39 10.24 4.24
C TYR A 10 -3.86 10.16 4.20
N ALA A 11 -3.31 9.13 3.56
CA ALA A 11 -1.86 9.02 3.36
C ALA A 11 -1.29 10.18 2.55
N LYS A 12 -1.95 10.57 1.45
CA LYS A 12 -1.55 11.75 0.65
C LYS A 12 -1.62 13.04 1.45
N ALA A 13 -2.68 13.26 2.22
CA ALA A 13 -2.83 14.45 3.04
C ALA A 13 -1.70 14.55 4.09
N LEU A 14 -1.40 13.45 4.77
CA LEU A 14 -0.32 13.40 5.76
C LEU A 14 1.05 13.59 5.09
N MET A 15 1.24 13.06 3.87
CA MET A 15 2.47 13.22 3.11
C MET A 15 2.70 14.67 2.67
N LEU A 16 1.64 15.38 2.24
CA LEU A 16 1.73 16.79 1.89
C LEU A 16 2.19 17.63 3.07
N ILE A 17 1.57 17.42 4.25
CA ILE A 17 1.98 18.10 5.49
C ILE A 17 3.43 17.74 5.84
N GLY A 18 3.81 16.45 5.70
CA GLY A 18 5.17 15.99 5.96
C GLY A 18 6.20 16.60 5.02
N GLY A 19 5.81 16.87 3.76
CA GLY A 19 6.63 17.56 2.77
C GLY A 19 6.81 19.03 3.09
N GLU A 20 5.74 19.74 3.44
CA GLU A 20 5.78 21.16 3.85
C GLU A 20 6.63 21.37 5.11
N ASP A 21 6.49 20.49 6.11
CA ASP A 21 7.24 20.54 7.36
C ASP A 21 8.68 20.02 7.23
N GLY A 22 9.04 19.37 6.14
CA GLY A 22 10.31 18.67 5.97
C GLY A 22 10.49 17.47 6.90
N LYS A 23 9.39 16.90 7.41
CA LYS A 23 9.38 15.84 8.42
C LYS A 23 8.72 14.54 7.94
N ALA A 24 8.63 14.32 6.64
CA ALA A 24 7.98 13.15 6.05
C ALA A 24 8.54 11.83 6.61
N ASP A 25 9.87 11.70 6.72
CA ASP A 25 10.52 10.50 7.28
C ASP A 25 10.23 10.31 8.78
N LYS A 26 10.08 11.39 9.53
CA LYS A 26 9.68 11.31 10.94
C LYS A 26 8.27 10.78 11.07
N TYR A 27 7.34 11.33 10.29
CA TYR A 27 5.94 10.90 10.29
C TYR A 27 5.80 9.46 9.78
N ARG A 28 6.64 9.05 8.82
CA ARG A 28 6.76 7.66 8.37
C ARG A 28 7.02 6.70 9.54
N LYS A 29 8.04 7.00 10.34
CA LYS A 29 8.44 6.18 11.49
C LYS A 29 7.38 6.18 12.58
N GLU A 30 6.82 7.34 12.89
CA GLU A 30 5.78 7.50 13.92
C GLU A 30 4.50 6.75 13.54
N LEU A 31 4.06 6.85 12.27
CA LEU A 31 2.87 6.16 11.76
C LEU A 31 3.07 4.64 11.78
N SER A 32 4.22 4.16 11.28
CA SER A 32 4.54 2.74 11.27
C SER A 32 4.63 2.15 12.68
N GLY A 33 5.28 2.86 13.60
CA GLY A 33 5.35 2.41 15.00
C GLY A 33 4.00 2.42 15.70
N PHE A 34 3.14 3.39 15.38
CA PHE A 34 1.80 3.46 15.94
C PHE A 34 0.88 2.38 15.35
N ALA A 35 0.92 2.14 14.04
CA ALA A 35 0.17 1.07 13.38
C ALA A 35 0.57 -0.30 13.94
N ALA A 36 1.87 -0.60 14.04
CA ALA A 36 2.37 -1.85 14.60
C ALA A 36 1.97 -2.06 16.07
N LEU A 37 1.87 -0.98 16.86
CA LEU A 37 1.39 -1.06 18.24
C LEU A 37 -0.09 -1.45 18.29
N ILE A 38 -0.92 -0.82 17.45
CA ILE A 38 -2.36 -1.12 17.39
C ILE A 38 -2.62 -2.52 16.84
N GLU A 39 -1.85 -2.97 15.85
CA GLU A 39 -1.93 -4.32 15.29
C GLU A 39 -1.58 -5.40 16.32
N LYS A 40 -0.53 -5.16 17.11
CA LYS A 40 -0.09 -6.09 18.15
C LYS A 40 -1.09 -6.23 19.30
N GLU A 41 -1.76 -5.14 19.65
CA GLU A 41 -2.72 -5.08 20.75
C GLU A 41 -4.16 -5.19 20.19
N THR A 42 -4.55 -6.43 19.80
CA THR A 42 -5.84 -6.70 19.16
C THR A 42 -7.03 -6.27 20.00
N GLU A 43 -6.99 -6.48 21.31
CA GLU A 43 -8.04 -6.04 22.26
C GLU A 43 -8.22 -4.51 22.24
N LEU A 44 -7.12 -3.77 22.10
CA LEU A 44 -7.14 -2.32 22.00
C LEU A 44 -7.77 -1.86 20.70
N ASN A 45 -7.36 -2.47 19.59
CA ASN A 45 -7.91 -2.19 18.27
C ASN A 45 -9.41 -2.47 18.23
N ASP A 46 -9.84 -3.62 18.75
CA ASP A 46 -11.24 -4.01 18.82
C ASP A 46 -12.03 -3.02 19.71
N THR A 47 -11.50 -2.63 20.85
CA THR A 47 -12.18 -1.67 21.73
C THR A 47 -12.37 -0.31 21.05
N ILE A 48 -11.35 0.18 20.32
CA ILE A 48 -11.41 1.48 19.64
C ILE A 48 -12.34 1.43 18.42
N CYS A 49 -12.32 0.32 17.67
CA CYS A 49 -13.06 0.19 16.40
C CYS A 49 -14.50 -0.31 16.58
N ASN A 50 -14.82 -1.00 17.68
CA ASN A 50 -16.12 -1.63 17.88
C ASN A 50 -17.23 -0.58 18.16
N PRO A 51 -18.24 -0.46 17.29
CA PRO A 51 -19.33 0.49 17.46
C PRO A 51 -20.28 0.19 18.62
N LEU A 52 -20.20 -1.01 19.23
CA LEU A 52 -21.01 -1.39 20.39
C LEU A 52 -20.66 -0.59 21.66
N TYR A 53 -19.43 -0.09 21.74
CA TYR A 53 -19.03 0.76 22.87
C TYR A 53 -19.37 2.24 22.63
N PRO A 54 -19.76 2.98 23.68
CA PRO A 54 -20.03 4.41 23.59
C PRO A 54 -18.82 5.18 23.02
N VAL A 55 -19.07 6.11 22.10
CA VAL A 55 -17.99 6.88 21.43
C VAL A 55 -17.11 7.61 22.46
N ALA A 56 -17.72 8.13 23.54
CA ALA A 56 -16.98 8.83 24.60
C ALA A 56 -15.94 7.94 25.29
N GLU A 57 -16.31 6.70 25.61
CA GLU A 57 -15.41 5.73 26.26
C GLU A 57 -14.27 5.32 25.32
N ARG A 58 -14.59 4.99 24.07
CA ARG A 58 -13.57 4.66 23.05
C ARG A 58 -12.59 5.81 22.83
N ARG A 59 -13.09 7.04 22.85
CA ARG A 59 -12.26 8.25 22.73
C ARG A 59 -11.33 8.42 23.92
N LEU A 60 -11.78 8.15 25.13
CA LEU A 60 -10.95 8.20 26.33
C LEU A 60 -9.83 7.16 26.27
N VAL A 61 -10.14 5.92 25.85
CA VAL A 61 -9.13 4.88 25.66
C VAL A 61 -8.05 5.33 24.64
N LEU A 62 -8.47 5.83 23.48
CA LEU A 62 -7.53 6.35 22.48
C LEU A 62 -6.66 7.48 23.05
N GLN A 63 -7.23 8.42 23.78
CA GLN A 63 -6.50 9.53 24.37
C GLN A 63 -5.46 9.05 25.42
N GLU A 64 -5.79 8.07 26.24
CA GLU A 64 -4.85 7.49 27.21
C GLU A 64 -3.68 6.78 26.50
N VAL A 65 -3.96 6.05 25.41
CA VAL A 65 -2.92 5.45 24.59
C VAL A 65 -2.01 6.53 23.98
N LEU A 66 -2.60 7.57 23.39
CA LEU A 66 -1.85 8.68 22.77
C LEU A 66 -1.01 9.49 23.78
N LYS A 67 -1.35 9.49 25.06
CA LYS A 67 -0.52 10.09 26.12
C LYS A 67 0.75 9.27 26.37
N LYS A 68 0.64 7.94 26.34
CA LYS A 68 1.75 7.01 26.63
C LYS A 68 2.72 6.87 25.44
N VAL A 69 2.21 7.01 24.21
CA VAL A 69 3.03 6.86 23.01
C VAL A 69 3.79 8.16 22.70
N LYS A 70 5.10 8.01 22.43
CA LYS A 70 5.99 9.13 22.09
C LYS A 70 5.90 9.46 20.59
N ILE A 71 4.79 10.09 20.18
CA ILE A 71 4.56 10.59 18.82
C ILE A 71 4.33 12.09 18.80
N SER A 72 4.53 12.73 17.66
CA SER A 72 4.37 14.17 17.48
C SER A 72 2.91 14.62 17.72
N LYS A 73 2.74 15.91 18.03
CA LYS A 73 1.42 16.51 18.21
C LYS A 73 0.53 16.34 16.97
N LEU A 74 1.14 16.48 15.76
CA LEU A 74 0.45 16.30 14.50
C LEU A 74 -0.07 14.85 14.37
N MET A 75 0.76 13.85 14.67
CA MET A 75 0.35 12.45 14.59
C MET A 75 -0.75 12.10 15.60
N LYS A 76 -0.72 12.69 16.81
CA LYS A 76 -1.82 12.57 17.79
C LYS A 76 -3.13 13.15 17.24
N SER A 77 -3.07 14.35 16.65
CA SER A 77 -4.24 14.99 16.04
C SER A 77 -4.75 14.18 14.84
N PHE A 78 -3.86 13.57 14.05
CA PHE A 78 -4.23 12.71 12.95
C PHE A 78 -4.95 11.45 13.41
N ALA A 79 -4.45 10.78 14.46
CA ALA A 79 -5.12 9.61 15.05
C ALA A 79 -6.53 9.93 15.58
N VAL A 80 -6.68 11.07 16.27
CA VAL A 80 -7.98 11.57 16.73
C VAL A 80 -8.91 11.87 15.56
N LEU A 81 -8.40 12.49 14.49
CA LEU A 81 -9.18 12.76 13.29
C LEU A 81 -9.70 11.46 12.65
N LEU A 82 -8.86 10.44 12.53
CA LEU A 82 -9.26 9.13 12.00
C LEU A 82 -10.36 8.51 12.85
N PHE A 83 -10.24 8.61 14.16
CA PHE A 83 -11.25 8.13 15.11
C PHE A 83 -12.57 8.88 14.95
N ASP A 84 -12.56 10.22 14.98
CA ASP A 84 -13.76 11.07 14.87
C ASP A 84 -14.50 10.87 13.54
N LYS A 85 -13.78 10.48 12.48
CA LYS A 85 -14.36 10.15 11.17
C LYS A 85 -14.77 8.68 11.04
N GLY A 86 -14.60 7.86 12.08
CA GLY A 86 -14.88 6.42 12.03
C GLY A 86 -13.97 5.65 11.08
N ARG A 87 -12.72 6.12 10.90
CA ARG A 87 -11.76 5.56 9.92
C ARG A 87 -10.49 5.02 10.57
N PHE A 88 -10.52 4.84 11.87
CA PHE A 88 -9.38 4.33 12.63
C PHE A 88 -8.97 2.92 12.19
N GLY A 89 -9.94 2.07 11.85
CA GLY A 89 -9.67 0.72 11.32
C GLY A 89 -8.95 0.65 9.97
N PHE A 90 -8.73 1.80 9.29
CA PHE A 90 -7.92 1.87 8.07
C PHE A 90 -6.47 2.27 8.35
N LEU A 91 -6.05 2.35 9.63
CA LEU A 91 -4.73 2.84 10.02
C LEU A 91 -3.60 2.07 9.32
N ASP A 92 -3.69 0.74 9.27
CA ASP A 92 -2.69 -0.12 8.61
C ASP A 92 -2.61 0.15 7.12
N SER A 93 -3.76 0.21 6.44
CA SER A 93 -3.80 0.53 5.01
C SER A 93 -3.31 1.96 4.72
N ILE A 94 -3.56 2.91 5.62
CA ILE A 94 -3.03 4.28 5.51
C ILE A 94 -1.51 4.26 5.66
N ASN A 95 -0.98 3.47 6.60
CA ASN A 95 0.46 3.30 6.79
C ASN A 95 1.11 2.67 5.56
N GLU A 96 0.56 1.57 5.01
CA GLU A 96 1.04 0.93 3.77
C GLU A 96 1.15 1.96 2.62
N TYR A 97 0.09 2.75 2.40
CA TYR A 97 0.11 3.79 1.36
C TYR A 97 1.10 4.92 1.64
N TYR A 98 1.26 5.31 2.90
CA TYR A 98 2.23 6.32 3.28
C TYR A 98 3.67 5.86 3.01
N GLN A 99 3.97 4.57 3.26
CA GLN A 99 5.27 3.97 2.95
C GLN A 99 5.57 4.08 1.44
N ILE A 100 4.59 3.70 0.60
CA ILE A 100 4.72 3.78 -0.87
C ILE A 100 5.00 5.23 -1.31
N LEU A 101 4.22 6.21 -0.81
CA LEU A 101 4.41 7.61 -1.16
C LEU A 101 5.76 8.17 -0.67
N ALA A 102 6.24 7.73 0.51
CA ALA A 102 7.54 8.14 1.04
C ALA A 102 8.69 7.58 0.21
N ASP A 103 8.54 6.36 -0.29
CA ASP A 103 9.52 5.73 -1.18
C ASP A 103 9.51 6.39 -2.57
N GLU A 104 8.34 6.73 -3.11
CA GLU A 104 8.22 7.48 -4.36
C GLU A 104 8.96 8.83 -4.31
N LEU A 105 8.86 9.56 -3.18
CA LEU A 105 9.60 10.80 -2.97
C LEU A 105 11.13 10.60 -2.95
N LYS A 106 11.59 9.41 -2.55
CA LYS A 106 13.02 9.05 -2.56
C LYS A 106 13.48 8.49 -3.91
N GLY A 107 12.60 8.47 -4.90
CA GLY A 107 12.91 7.90 -6.21
C GLY A 107 12.90 6.37 -6.21
N VAL A 108 12.23 5.75 -5.24
CA VAL A 108 12.00 4.30 -5.21
C VAL A 108 10.58 4.01 -5.71
N ALA A 109 10.46 3.11 -6.66
CA ALA A 109 9.16 2.65 -7.17
C ALA A 109 8.89 1.21 -6.72
N HIS A 110 7.66 0.94 -6.31
CA HIS A 110 7.22 -0.41 -6.00
C HIS A 110 6.56 -1.04 -7.22
N ALA A 111 7.01 -2.24 -7.58
CA ALA A 111 6.43 -3.03 -8.66
C ALA A 111 6.05 -4.42 -8.15
N SER A 112 4.84 -4.87 -8.48
CA SER A 112 4.43 -6.26 -8.29
C SER A 112 4.62 -7.03 -9.60
N VAL A 113 5.17 -8.22 -9.49
CA VAL A 113 5.37 -9.15 -10.60
C VAL A 113 4.66 -10.45 -10.26
N VAL A 114 3.66 -10.79 -11.06
CA VAL A 114 2.98 -12.07 -10.96
C VAL A 114 3.52 -12.98 -12.06
N SER A 115 3.98 -14.16 -11.68
CA SER A 115 4.55 -15.17 -12.60
C SER A 115 3.83 -16.49 -12.49
N ALA A 116 3.70 -17.21 -13.59
CA ALA A 116 3.14 -18.56 -13.60
C ALA A 116 4.00 -19.59 -12.86
N VAL A 117 5.30 -19.36 -12.78
CA VAL A 117 6.28 -20.23 -12.13
C VAL A 117 7.18 -19.42 -11.19
N GLU A 118 7.81 -20.11 -10.27
CA GLU A 118 8.80 -19.47 -9.40
C GLU A 118 9.94 -18.84 -10.23
N LEU A 119 10.24 -17.58 -9.98
CA LEU A 119 11.28 -16.84 -10.69
C LEU A 119 12.64 -17.09 -10.05
N SER A 120 13.64 -17.41 -10.87
CA SER A 120 15.02 -17.49 -10.42
C SER A 120 15.54 -16.11 -9.96
N SER A 121 16.51 -16.08 -9.04
CA SER A 121 17.14 -14.86 -8.56
C SER A 121 17.72 -14.00 -9.70
N ASP A 122 18.21 -14.62 -10.76
CA ASP A 122 18.75 -13.91 -11.92
C ASP A 122 17.65 -13.32 -12.80
N ALA A 123 16.50 -13.98 -12.91
CA ALA A 123 15.32 -13.43 -13.59
C ALA A 123 14.79 -12.20 -12.86
N VAL A 124 14.66 -12.28 -11.54
CA VAL A 124 14.25 -11.16 -10.68
C VAL A 124 15.18 -9.96 -10.86
N LYS A 125 16.52 -10.18 -10.86
CA LYS A 125 17.51 -9.11 -11.10
C LYS A 125 17.35 -8.47 -12.49
N LYS A 126 17.13 -9.25 -13.53
CA LYS A 126 16.93 -8.75 -14.90
C LYS A 126 15.65 -7.93 -15.01
N ILE A 127 14.55 -8.40 -14.43
CA ILE A 127 13.28 -7.69 -14.39
C ILE A 127 13.47 -6.35 -13.65
N LYS A 128 14.07 -6.37 -12.47
CA LYS A 128 14.37 -5.16 -11.69
C LYS A 128 15.18 -4.16 -12.51
N ALA A 129 16.26 -4.60 -13.16
CA ALA A 129 17.10 -3.73 -13.98
C ALA A 129 16.35 -3.12 -15.18
N SER A 130 15.48 -3.90 -15.83
CA SER A 130 14.65 -3.42 -16.93
C SER A 130 13.62 -2.39 -16.48
N LEU A 131 12.97 -2.63 -15.35
CA LEU A 131 11.99 -1.71 -14.78
C LEU A 131 12.67 -0.43 -14.27
N SER A 132 13.85 -0.52 -13.66
CA SER A 132 14.62 0.66 -13.25
C SER A 132 15.03 1.52 -14.44
N LYS A 133 15.39 0.92 -15.58
CA LYS A 133 15.68 1.65 -16.83
C LYS A 133 14.42 2.32 -17.39
N LEU A 134 13.27 1.64 -17.30
CA LEU A 134 12.01 2.15 -17.83
C LEU A 134 11.48 3.35 -17.01
N THR A 135 11.62 3.28 -15.68
CA THR A 135 11.06 4.28 -14.76
C THR A 135 12.03 5.38 -14.37
N GLY A 136 13.33 5.15 -14.57
CA GLY A 136 14.39 6.04 -14.09
C GLY A 136 14.52 6.06 -12.56
N LYS A 137 13.91 5.09 -11.85
CA LYS A 137 13.87 4.98 -10.38
C LYS A 137 14.47 3.66 -9.92
N ASP A 138 14.88 3.60 -8.68
CA ASP A 138 15.15 2.32 -8.04
C ASP A 138 13.84 1.55 -7.85
N VAL A 139 13.83 0.25 -8.19
CA VAL A 139 12.63 -0.57 -8.14
C VAL A 139 12.74 -1.62 -7.03
N VAL A 140 11.75 -1.64 -6.16
CA VAL A 140 11.51 -2.74 -5.22
C VAL A 140 10.48 -3.66 -5.84
N LEU A 141 10.83 -4.96 -6.00
CA LEU A 141 9.95 -5.96 -6.59
C LEU A 141 9.29 -6.79 -5.50
N ASP A 142 7.99 -6.90 -5.60
CA ASP A 142 7.18 -7.91 -4.91
C ASP A 142 6.79 -8.98 -5.92
N VAL A 143 7.17 -10.23 -5.65
CA VAL A 143 7.00 -11.34 -6.61
C VAL A 143 5.99 -12.31 -6.05
N GLU A 144 4.92 -12.52 -6.81
CA GLU A 144 3.87 -13.49 -6.50
C GLU A 144 3.83 -14.57 -7.57
N GLN A 145 3.40 -15.76 -7.20
CA GLN A 145 3.18 -16.86 -8.12
C GLN A 145 1.68 -17.09 -8.32
N ASP A 146 1.26 -17.11 -9.59
CA ASP A 146 -0.12 -17.46 -9.98
C ASP A 146 -0.10 -18.44 -11.16
N PRO A 147 -0.32 -19.75 -10.91
CA PRO A 147 -0.36 -20.76 -11.97
C PRO A 147 -1.47 -20.55 -13.01
N GLU A 148 -2.50 -19.76 -12.71
CA GLU A 148 -3.60 -19.46 -13.65
C GLU A 148 -3.15 -18.64 -14.87
N LEU A 149 -1.99 -18.03 -14.82
CA LEU A 149 -1.39 -17.31 -15.95
C LEU A 149 -0.94 -18.24 -17.10
N ILE A 150 -0.84 -19.57 -16.83
CA ILE A 150 -0.37 -20.60 -17.75
C ILE A 150 1.13 -20.41 -18.07
N GLY A 151 1.57 -19.17 -18.28
CA GLY A 151 2.96 -18.79 -18.58
C GLY A 151 3.11 -17.28 -18.74
N GLY A 152 4.37 -16.83 -18.80
CA GLY A 152 4.70 -15.41 -18.87
C GLY A 152 4.65 -14.72 -17.51
N ILE A 153 4.67 -13.38 -17.54
CA ILE A 153 4.63 -12.51 -16.35
C ILE A 153 3.68 -11.35 -16.58
N VAL A 154 3.04 -10.93 -15.49
CA VAL A 154 2.31 -9.67 -15.40
C VAL A 154 3.03 -8.77 -14.42
N THR A 155 3.41 -7.58 -14.87
CA THR A 155 4.12 -6.59 -14.03
C THR A 155 3.26 -5.36 -13.88
N LYS A 156 3.08 -4.92 -12.64
CA LYS A 156 2.39 -3.68 -12.33
C LYS A 156 3.34 -2.74 -11.58
N ILE A 157 3.47 -1.51 -12.07
CA ILE A 157 4.28 -0.47 -11.44
C ILE A 157 3.49 0.85 -11.43
N GLY A 158 3.07 1.29 -10.26
CA GLY A 158 2.12 2.39 -10.14
C GLY A 158 0.82 2.09 -10.90
N ASP A 159 0.49 2.95 -11.86
CA ASP A 159 -0.70 2.79 -12.72
C ASP A 159 -0.41 2.04 -14.03
N LEU A 160 0.87 1.73 -14.33
CA LEU A 160 1.27 1.00 -15.52
C LEU A 160 1.18 -0.51 -15.28
N VAL A 161 0.46 -1.20 -16.16
CA VAL A 161 0.37 -2.67 -16.18
C VAL A 161 0.96 -3.17 -17.49
N LEU A 162 1.97 -4.02 -17.38
CA LEU A 162 2.63 -4.72 -18.48
C LEU A 162 2.24 -6.19 -18.38
N ASP A 163 1.30 -6.61 -19.19
CA ASP A 163 0.80 -7.98 -19.20
C ASP A 163 1.42 -8.76 -20.40
N GLY A 164 2.34 -9.65 -20.08
CA GLY A 164 2.96 -10.59 -21.01
C GLY A 164 2.51 -12.03 -20.79
N SER A 165 1.35 -12.26 -20.16
CA SER A 165 0.86 -13.61 -19.90
C SER A 165 0.38 -14.32 -21.17
N ILE A 166 0.61 -15.62 -21.22
CA ILE A 166 0.09 -16.49 -22.30
C ILE A 166 -1.43 -16.48 -22.28
N ARG A 167 -2.05 -16.42 -21.10
CA ARG A 167 -3.50 -16.32 -20.94
C ARG A 167 -4.08 -15.13 -21.73
N THR A 168 -3.53 -13.95 -21.55
CA THR A 168 -3.99 -12.75 -22.26
C THR A 168 -3.72 -12.84 -23.76
N GLN A 169 -2.57 -13.41 -24.17
CA GLN A 169 -2.28 -13.63 -25.59
C GLN A 169 -3.32 -14.55 -26.26
N ILE A 170 -3.67 -15.67 -25.61
CA ILE A 170 -4.71 -16.61 -26.12
C ILE A 170 -6.08 -15.90 -26.19
N LEU A 171 -6.45 -15.12 -25.19
CA LEU A 171 -7.71 -14.36 -25.19
C LEU A 171 -7.74 -13.35 -26.34
N ASN A 172 -6.68 -12.61 -26.55
CA ASN A 172 -6.57 -11.65 -27.65
C ASN A 172 -6.65 -12.34 -29.02
N MET A 173 -5.96 -13.47 -29.20
CA MET A 173 -6.08 -14.27 -30.43
C MET A 173 -7.51 -14.76 -30.66
N ARG A 174 -8.18 -15.28 -29.63
CA ARG A 174 -9.57 -15.71 -29.71
C ARG A 174 -10.50 -14.57 -30.13
N GLU A 175 -10.27 -13.37 -29.62
CA GLU A 175 -11.07 -12.20 -29.99
C GLU A 175 -10.79 -11.72 -31.42
N SER A 176 -9.54 -11.74 -31.87
CA SER A 176 -9.17 -11.43 -33.26
C SER A 176 -9.84 -12.40 -34.24
N PHE A 177 -9.86 -13.71 -33.94
CA PHE A 177 -10.59 -14.68 -34.75
C PHE A 177 -12.10 -14.44 -34.81
N LYS A 178 -12.69 -14.02 -33.68
CA LYS A 178 -14.13 -13.71 -33.65
C LYS A 178 -14.48 -12.46 -34.48
N ARG A 179 -13.57 -11.50 -34.58
CA ARG A 179 -13.75 -10.27 -35.39
C ARG A 179 -13.41 -10.47 -36.85
N GLY A 180 -12.89 -11.63 -37.25
CA GLY A 180 -12.45 -11.90 -38.63
C GLY A 180 -11.18 -11.14 -39.04
N GLU A 181 -10.46 -10.56 -38.09
CA GLU A 181 -9.15 -9.95 -38.31
C GLU A 181 -8.10 -11.07 -38.38
N ILE A 182 -7.76 -11.47 -39.62
CA ILE A 182 -6.64 -12.38 -39.87
C ILE A 182 -5.39 -11.53 -39.73
N VAL A 183 -4.53 -11.91 -38.78
CA VAL A 183 -3.19 -11.33 -38.59
C VAL A 183 -2.27 -11.90 -39.69
#